data_7a607e9a39d45c7ecac0913cd4e6dfe0
#
_entry.id   7a607e9a39d45c7ecac0913cd4e6dfe0
#
_cell.length_a   1.000
_cell.length_b   1.000
_cell.length_c   1.000
_cell.angle_alpha   90.00
_cell.angle_beta   90.00
_cell.angle_gamma   90.00
#
_symmetry.space_group_name_H-M   'P 1'
#
loop_
_entity.id
_entity.type
_entity.pdbx_description
1 polymer ?
#
loop_
_entity_poly.entity_id
_entity_poly.type
_entity_poly.pdbx_seq_one_letter_code
_entity_poly.pdbx_strand_id
1 'polypeptide(L)'
;MKLKVGLLGGGSWGTTVASLTAKNAETILWARNQETVNEINEHHTNEKYLPNAKLTSSLRASSSIKETVEEADVIVMGVPAQSFRKVLEEAKPHIRPWVPIVNLAKGLEISTKMRMTEIVNEIMPGHPAGVLTGPNLAKEIHFGNAAAAVIAMVDKLIATRLQSVFSSGLFRVYTNTDVIGCELGGALKNIIAIATGMGDGANAGDNTRAAIITRGLSELTRLGIAMGGKQRTFAGLAGMGDLVATCSSSKSRNHHVGFQLGRGKSLEQIINEMNEVAEGVKTAKVVVELAKDYNVDMPISQEIYKVLYEGNTVNDAFKGLLRYEVGSEKEPG
;
A
#
# COMPACT_ATOMS: atom_id res chain seq x y z
N MET A 1 25.69 -17.61 5.70
CA MET A 1 25.63 -16.72 4.51
C MET A 1 24.49 -15.75 4.74
N LYS A 2 24.69 -14.43 4.57
CA LYS A 2 23.60 -13.45 4.62
C LYS A 2 22.75 -13.62 3.36
N LEU A 3 21.42 -13.44 3.50
CA LEU A 3 20.53 -13.43 2.35
C LEU A 3 20.81 -12.21 1.48
N LYS A 4 20.58 -12.35 0.18
CA LYS A 4 20.65 -11.26 -0.81
C LYS A 4 19.24 -10.80 -1.15
N VAL A 5 18.97 -9.50 -1.05
CA VAL A 5 17.66 -8.89 -1.32
C VAL A 5 17.79 -7.95 -2.52
N GLY A 6 17.04 -8.23 -3.57
CA GLY A 6 16.84 -7.32 -4.69
C GLY A 6 15.55 -6.54 -4.52
N LEU A 7 15.62 -5.22 -4.34
CA LEU A 7 14.44 -4.37 -4.19
C LEU A 7 14.24 -3.50 -5.44
N LEU A 8 13.09 -3.65 -6.08
CA LEU A 8 12.71 -2.91 -7.28
C LEU A 8 11.80 -1.74 -6.93
N GLY A 9 12.34 -0.52 -6.89
CA GLY A 9 11.58 0.71 -6.67
C GLY A 9 12.16 1.66 -5.63
N GLY A 10 12.83 2.72 -6.08
CA GLY A 10 13.47 3.77 -5.26
C GLY A 10 12.55 4.88 -4.76
N GLY A 11 11.24 4.62 -4.58
CA GLY A 11 10.30 5.56 -3.93
C GLY A 11 10.46 5.61 -2.41
N SER A 12 9.69 6.46 -1.71
CA SER A 12 9.80 6.66 -0.25
C SER A 12 9.75 5.35 0.54
N TRP A 13 8.74 4.50 0.29
CA TRP A 13 8.59 3.24 1.01
C TRP A 13 9.60 2.18 0.59
N GLY A 14 9.89 2.04 -0.71
CA GLY A 14 10.92 1.12 -1.20
C GLY A 14 12.31 1.45 -0.64
N THR A 15 12.70 2.72 -0.65
CA THR A 15 13.99 3.18 -0.08
C THR A 15 14.06 2.92 1.44
N THR A 16 12.97 3.16 2.17
CA THR A 16 12.92 2.86 3.61
C THR A 16 13.10 1.37 3.87
N VAL A 17 12.36 0.49 3.16
CA VAL A 17 12.48 -0.96 3.31
C VAL A 17 13.88 -1.43 2.91
N ALA A 18 14.45 -0.93 1.82
CA ALA A 18 15.81 -1.26 1.40
C ALA A 18 16.85 -0.90 2.48
N SER A 19 16.73 0.28 3.09
CA SER A 19 17.61 0.71 4.18
C SER A 19 17.46 -0.14 5.44
N LEU A 20 16.24 -0.61 5.75
CA LEU A 20 15.99 -1.54 6.86
C LEU A 20 16.59 -2.93 6.57
N THR A 21 16.33 -3.48 5.39
CA THR A 21 16.82 -4.82 5.02
C THR A 21 18.34 -4.86 4.90
N ALA A 22 18.98 -3.76 4.47
CA ALA A 22 20.43 -3.66 4.38
C ALA A 22 21.17 -3.80 5.72
N LYS A 23 20.47 -3.66 6.85
CA LYS A 23 21.02 -3.93 8.19
C LYS A 23 21.13 -5.44 8.45
N ASN A 24 20.26 -6.26 7.84
CA ASN A 24 20.15 -7.70 8.10
C ASN A 24 20.62 -8.57 6.92
N ALA A 25 20.62 -8.05 5.70
CA ALA A 25 20.88 -8.77 4.46
C ALA A 25 21.71 -7.91 3.49
N GLU A 26 22.37 -8.53 2.51
CA GLU A 26 22.97 -7.80 1.39
C GLU A 26 21.83 -7.28 0.50
N THR A 27 21.68 -5.96 0.39
CA THR A 27 20.54 -5.35 -0.29
C THR A 27 21.00 -4.45 -1.44
N ILE A 28 20.41 -4.68 -2.61
CA ILE A 28 20.56 -3.80 -3.79
C ILE A 28 19.18 -3.20 -4.09
N LEU A 29 19.13 -1.87 -4.18
CA LEU A 29 17.93 -1.10 -4.54
C LEU A 29 18.01 -0.67 -6.01
N TRP A 30 17.08 -1.12 -6.82
CA TRP A 30 16.92 -0.58 -8.16
C TRP A 30 16.17 0.75 -8.15
N ALA A 31 16.78 1.77 -8.74
CA ALA A 31 16.14 3.04 -9.04
C ALA A 31 16.31 3.37 -10.52
N ARG A 32 15.22 3.79 -11.16
CA ARG A 32 15.19 4.09 -12.60
C ARG A 32 16.12 5.24 -13.02
N ASN A 33 16.30 6.23 -12.12
CA ASN A 33 17.11 7.41 -12.38
C ASN A 33 18.52 7.20 -11.86
N GLN A 34 19.52 7.38 -12.73
CA GLN A 34 20.93 7.26 -12.39
C GLN A 34 21.39 8.28 -11.33
N GLU A 35 20.80 9.48 -11.33
CA GLU A 35 21.09 10.48 -10.30
C GLU A 35 20.73 9.98 -8.90
N THR A 36 19.55 9.34 -8.76
CA THR A 36 19.13 8.71 -7.50
C THR A 36 20.07 7.58 -7.09
N VAL A 37 20.55 6.78 -8.05
CA VAL A 37 21.52 5.70 -7.79
C VAL A 37 22.82 6.27 -7.27
N ASN A 38 23.37 7.29 -7.92
CA ASN A 38 24.62 7.96 -7.49
C ASN A 38 24.45 8.58 -6.10
N GLU A 39 23.34 9.28 -5.86
CA GLU A 39 23.02 9.90 -4.57
C GLU A 39 23.01 8.86 -3.43
N ILE A 40 22.36 7.71 -3.65
CA ILE A 40 22.32 6.64 -2.65
C ILE A 40 23.69 6.05 -2.40
N ASN A 41 24.48 5.78 -3.44
CA ASN A 41 25.78 5.12 -3.32
C ASN A 41 26.87 6.06 -2.74
N GLU A 42 26.87 7.34 -3.10
CA GLU A 42 27.91 8.29 -2.72
C GLU A 42 27.57 9.05 -1.44
N HIS A 43 26.30 9.44 -1.29
CA HIS A 43 25.85 10.31 -0.20
C HIS A 43 25.00 9.58 0.84
N HIS A 44 24.52 8.37 0.56
CA HIS A 44 23.59 7.62 1.40
C HIS A 44 22.32 8.44 1.73
N THR A 45 21.76 9.11 0.72
CA THR A 45 20.51 9.87 0.80
C THR A 45 19.62 9.57 -0.40
N ASN A 46 18.35 9.97 -0.32
CA ASN A 46 17.39 9.99 -1.43
C ASN A 46 16.45 11.18 -1.18
N GLU A 47 16.98 12.38 -1.37
CA GLU A 47 16.33 13.64 -0.98
C GLU A 47 14.98 13.85 -1.65
N LYS A 48 14.84 13.39 -2.90
CA LYS A 48 13.58 13.49 -3.64
C LYS A 48 12.42 12.78 -2.93
N TYR A 49 12.66 11.61 -2.34
CA TYR A 49 11.61 10.77 -1.76
C TYR A 49 11.65 10.68 -0.24
N LEU A 50 12.82 10.89 0.37
CA LEU A 50 13.05 10.87 1.81
C LEU A 50 13.94 12.06 2.21
N PRO A 51 13.46 13.29 2.10
CA PRO A 51 14.27 14.49 2.42
C PRO A 51 14.77 14.43 3.85
N ASN A 52 16.06 14.82 4.01
CA ASN A 52 16.80 14.83 5.27
C ASN A 52 16.99 13.43 5.91
N ALA A 53 16.86 12.36 5.15
CA ALA A 53 16.99 10.99 5.64
C ALA A 53 18.36 10.40 5.29
N LYS A 54 19.11 9.93 6.29
CA LYS A 54 20.38 9.21 6.08
C LYS A 54 20.13 7.70 5.97
N LEU A 55 20.46 7.12 4.83
CA LEU A 55 20.31 5.69 4.58
C LEU A 55 21.44 4.89 5.22
N THR A 56 21.22 3.60 5.41
CA THR A 56 22.25 2.67 5.89
C THR A 56 23.39 2.61 4.88
N SER A 57 24.64 2.77 5.33
CA SER A 57 25.83 2.79 4.48
C SER A 57 26.10 1.48 3.73
N SER A 58 25.55 0.36 4.20
CA SER A 58 25.60 -0.94 3.54
C SER A 58 24.61 -1.09 2.38
N LEU A 59 23.67 -0.16 2.21
CA LEU A 59 22.72 -0.17 1.09
C LEU A 59 23.45 0.23 -0.19
N ARG A 60 23.31 -0.61 -1.22
CA ARG A 60 23.74 -0.31 -2.59
C ARG A 60 22.53 -0.02 -3.47
N ALA A 61 22.73 0.81 -4.49
CA ALA A 61 21.73 1.07 -5.52
C ALA A 61 22.29 0.76 -6.92
N SER A 62 21.41 0.38 -7.83
CA SER A 62 21.71 0.15 -9.24
C SER A 62 20.59 0.64 -10.14
N SER A 63 20.92 1.09 -11.35
CA SER A 63 19.93 1.36 -12.41
C SER A 63 19.64 0.13 -13.28
N SER A 64 20.34 -0.98 -13.07
CA SER A 64 20.14 -2.25 -13.76
C SER A 64 19.21 -3.18 -12.98
N ILE A 65 18.05 -3.51 -13.55
CA ILE A 65 17.15 -4.54 -12.99
C ILE A 65 17.90 -5.87 -12.90
N LYS A 66 18.63 -6.27 -13.94
CA LYS A 66 19.39 -7.52 -13.96
C LYS A 66 20.32 -7.61 -12.75
N GLU A 67 21.21 -6.63 -12.57
CA GLU A 67 22.16 -6.62 -11.44
C GLU A 67 21.44 -6.72 -10.08
N THR A 68 20.26 -6.12 -9.98
CA THR A 68 19.48 -6.11 -8.73
C THR A 68 18.90 -7.48 -8.39
N VAL A 69 18.50 -8.28 -9.39
CA VAL A 69 17.70 -9.49 -9.14
C VAL A 69 18.43 -10.81 -9.40
N GLU A 70 19.49 -10.85 -10.22
CA GLU A 70 20.09 -12.11 -10.70
C GLU A 70 20.66 -13.01 -9.59
N GLU A 71 21.16 -12.43 -8.52
CA GLU A 71 21.68 -13.17 -7.37
C GLU A 71 20.79 -13.09 -6.12
N ALA A 72 19.63 -12.43 -6.21
CA ALA A 72 18.77 -12.23 -5.06
C ALA A 72 18.15 -13.54 -4.57
N ASP A 73 18.09 -13.72 -3.25
CA ASP A 73 17.37 -14.79 -2.57
C ASP A 73 15.93 -14.37 -2.24
N VAL A 74 15.64 -13.07 -2.30
CA VAL A 74 14.33 -12.47 -2.13
C VAL A 74 14.20 -11.27 -3.06
N ILE A 75 13.12 -11.19 -3.80
CA ILE A 75 12.75 -10.00 -4.59
C ILE A 75 11.69 -9.22 -3.83
N VAL A 76 11.89 -7.91 -3.72
CA VAL A 76 10.93 -6.99 -3.11
C VAL A 76 10.46 -5.98 -4.15
N MET A 77 9.15 -5.94 -4.41
CA MET A 77 8.53 -5.06 -5.40
C MET A 77 8.00 -3.80 -4.73
N GLY A 78 8.76 -2.71 -4.79
CA GLY A 78 8.44 -1.40 -4.21
C GLY A 78 7.94 -0.36 -5.21
N VAL A 79 7.49 -0.79 -6.39
CA VAL A 79 6.95 0.08 -7.44
C VAL A 79 5.44 0.29 -7.26
N PRO A 80 4.85 1.40 -7.78
CA PRO A 80 3.41 1.60 -7.77
C PRO A 80 2.64 0.45 -8.45
N ALA A 81 1.41 0.16 -7.99
CA ALA A 81 0.59 -0.95 -8.49
C ALA A 81 0.43 -0.95 -10.02
N GLN A 82 0.24 0.22 -10.65
CA GLN A 82 0.07 0.33 -12.11
C GLN A 82 1.37 0.12 -12.92
N SER A 83 2.52 0.09 -12.28
CA SER A 83 3.81 -0.21 -12.90
C SER A 83 4.32 -1.61 -12.58
N PHE A 84 3.63 -2.32 -11.69
CA PHE A 84 4.08 -3.58 -11.09
C PHE A 84 4.29 -4.66 -12.16
N ARG A 85 3.29 -4.91 -13.00
CA ARG A 85 3.34 -5.90 -14.08
C ARG A 85 4.54 -5.66 -14.98
N LYS A 86 4.65 -4.47 -15.54
CA LYS A 86 5.72 -4.12 -16.46
C LYS A 86 7.12 -4.35 -15.88
N VAL A 87 7.35 -3.91 -14.64
CA VAL A 87 8.65 -4.06 -13.98
C VAL A 87 8.93 -5.54 -13.66
N LEU A 88 7.92 -6.31 -13.29
CA LEU A 88 8.06 -7.75 -13.03
C LEU A 88 8.38 -8.52 -14.33
N GLU A 89 7.71 -8.20 -15.44
CA GLU A 89 7.99 -8.79 -16.77
C GLU A 89 9.42 -8.48 -17.22
N GLU A 90 9.90 -7.27 -17.00
CA GLU A 90 11.28 -6.88 -17.31
C GLU A 90 12.30 -7.61 -16.42
N ALA A 91 11.96 -7.85 -15.15
CA ALA A 91 12.84 -8.56 -14.21
C ALA A 91 12.85 -10.09 -14.42
N LYS A 92 11.73 -10.68 -14.88
CA LYS A 92 11.50 -12.12 -15.01
C LYS A 92 12.67 -12.91 -15.63
N PRO A 93 13.28 -12.49 -16.77
CA PRO A 93 14.36 -13.25 -17.41
C PRO A 93 15.62 -13.41 -16.55
N HIS A 94 15.75 -12.60 -15.50
CA HIS A 94 16.93 -12.51 -14.66
C HIS A 94 16.72 -13.07 -13.24
N ILE A 95 15.47 -13.42 -12.88
CA ILE A 95 15.15 -13.97 -11.56
C ILE A 95 15.35 -15.49 -11.56
N ARG A 96 16.10 -16.00 -10.58
CA ARG A 96 16.31 -17.42 -10.38
C ARG A 96 14.99 -18.13 -10.02
N PRO A 97 14.79 -19.42 -10.39
CA PRO A 97 13.61 -20.17 -10.02
C PRO A 97 13.34 -20.17 -8.50
N TRP A 98 12.06 -20.18 -8.11
CA TRP A 98 11.59 -20.33 -6.72
C TRP A 98 11.92 -19.20 -5.75
N VAL A 99 12.54 -18.12 -6.22
CA VAL A 99 12.82 -16.96 -5.36
C VAL A 99 11.50 -16.33 -4.88
N PRO A 100 11.30 -16.10 -3.56
CA PRO A 100 10.13 -15.42 -3.04
C PRO A 100 10.05 -13.97 -3.54
N ILE A 101 8.83 -13.55 -3.91
CA ILE A 101 8.53 -12.20 -4.37
C ILE A 101 7.59 -11.54 -3.37
N VAL A 102 8.04 -10.45 -2.74
CA VAL A 102 7.31 -9.69 -1.73
C VAL A 102 6.83 -8.37 -2.31
N ASN A 103 5.51 -8.17 -2.33
CA ASN A 103 4.89 -6.91 -2.74
C ASN A 103 4.89 -5.87 -1.62
N LEU A 104 5.14 -4.60 -1.95
CA LEU A 104 4.99 -3.45 -1.06
C LEU A 104 3.85 -2.50 -1.49
N ALA A 105 3.34 -2.64 -2.71
CA ALA A 105 2.30 -1.75 -3.24
C ALA A 105 0.95 -1.99 -2.55
N LYS A 106 0.21 -0.92 -2.36
CA LYS A 106 -1.11 -0.91 -1.71
C LYS A 106 -2.17 -0.49 -2.73
N GLY A 107 -2.43 -1.33 -3.72
CA GLY A 107 -3.37 -1.06 -4.79
C GLY A 107 -3.70 -2.32 -5.59
N LEU A 108 -4.59 -2.15 -6.56
CA LEU A 108 -5.00 -3.17 -7.52
C LEU A 108 -4.64 -2.69 -8.93
N GLU A 109 -4.33 -3.59 -9.85
CA GLU A 109 -4.15 -3.24 -11.26
C GLU A 109 -5.50 -2.85 -11.87
N ILE A 110 -5.58 -1.68 -12.51
CA ILE A 110 -6.87 -1.15 -13.01
C ILE A 110 -7.42 -2.02 -14.14
N SER A 111 -6.57 -2.45 -15.06
CA SER A 111 -7.00 -3.16 -16.28
C SER A 111 -7.55 -4.55 -16.01
N THR A 112 -7.03 -5.26 -15.00
CA THR A 112 -7.37 -6.65 -14.69
C THR A 112 -8.09 -6.83 -13.37
N LYS A 113 -8.14 -5.78 -12.52
CA LYS A 113 -8.59 -5.80 -11.12
C LYS A 113 -7.78 -6.72 -10.21
N MET A 114 -6.65 -7.22 -10.70
CA MET A 114 -5.80 -8.18 -9.97
C MET A 114 -5.08 -7.53 -8.79
N ARG A 115 -4.93 -8.32 -7.73
CA ARG A 115 -3.95 -8.05 -6.66
C ARG A 115 -2.53 -8.30 -7.17
N MET A 116 -1.55 -7.68 -6.54
CA MET A 116 -0.16 -7.81 -6.97
C MET A 116 0.36 -9.25 -6.92
N THR A 117 -0.06 -10.05 -5.91
CA THR A 117 0.34 -11.46 -5.85
C THR A 117 -0.34 -12.32 -6.91
N GLU A 118 -1.51 -11.96 -7.42
CA GLU A 118 -2.13 -12.62 -8.59
C GLU A 118 -1.31 -12.35 -9.85
N ILE A 119 -0.82 -11.11 -10.03
CA ILE A 119 0.09 -10.77 -11.14
C ILE A 119 1.39 -11.57 -11.03
N VAL A 120 1.95 -11.74 -9.81
CA VAL A 120 3.11 -12.60 -9.61
C VAL A 120 2.82 -14.02 -10.03
N ASN A 121 1.70 -14.60 -9.61
CA ASN A 121 1.33 -15.98 -9.95
C ASN A 121 1.10 -16.18 -11.45
N GLU A 122 0.59 -15.16 -12.15
CA GLU A 122 0.39 -15.19 -13.61
C GLU A 122 1.73 -15.13 -14.36
N ILE A 123 2.61 -14.17 -14.00
CA ILE A 123 3.86 -13.92 -14.72
C ILE A 123 4.95 -14.92 -14.32
N MET A 124 5.02 -15.28 -13.04
CA MET A 124 6.06 -16.07 -12.40
C MET A 124 5.48 -17.29 -11.68
N PRO A 125 4.77 -18.19 -12.38
CA PRO A 125 4.15 -19.36 -11.74
C PRO A 125 5.20 -20.21 -11.00
N GLY A 126 4.85 -20.61 -9.76
CA GLY A 126 5.73 -21.39 -8.90
C GLY A 126 6.63 -20.55 -7.97
N HIS A 127 6.70 -19.24 -8.13
CA HIS A 127 7.39 -18.38 -7.18
C HIS A 127 6.50 -18.09 -5.96
N PRO A 128 6.99 -18.26 -4.72
CA PRO A 128 6.22 -17.87 -3.54
C PRO A 128 5.94 -16.36 -3.56
N ALA A 129 4.66 -16.00 -3.58
CA ALA A 129 4.22 -14.61 -3.61
C ALA A 129 3.65 -14.17 -2.26
N GLY A 130 3.98 -12.97 -1.82
CA GLY A 130 3.48 -12.40 -0.57
C GLY A 130 3.52 -10.90 -0.52
N VAL A 131 3.18 -10.34 0.64
CA VAL A 131 3.07 -8.90 0.84
C VAL A 131 3.64 -8.47 2.20
N LEU A 132 4.35 -7.35 2.22
CA LEU A 132 4.70 -6.62 3.44
C LEU A 132 3.80 -5.38 3.54
N THR A 133 2.91 -5.36 4.52
CA THR A 133 1.89 -4.31 4.68
C THR A 133 1.66 -3.97 6.16
N GLY A 134 0.82 -2.95 6.43
CA GLY A 134 0.51 -2.47 7.77
C GLY A 134 0.66 -0.95 7.88
N PRO A 135 0.60 -0.35 9.06
CA PRO A 135 0.76 1.08 9.29
C PRO A 135 2.20 1.54 9.00
N ASN A 136 2.50 1.81 7.73
CA ASN A 136 3.84 2.00 7.20
C ASN A 136 4.06 3.41 6.64
N LEU A 137 4.08 4.43 7.51
CA LEU A 137 4.48 5.78 7.13
C LEU A 137 6.01 5.83 7.00
N ALA A 138 6.50 5.81 5.76
CA ALA A 138 7.91 5.65 5.41
C ALA A 138 8.85 6.57 6.19
N LYS A 139 8.54 7.88 6.26
CA LYS A 139 9.34 8.87 6.98
C LYS A 139 9.43 8.57 8.47
N GLU A 140 8.32 8.18 9.12
CA GLU A 140 8.32 7.87 10.56
C GLU A 140 9.20 6.68 10.89
N ILE A 141 9.06 5.61 10.10
CA ILE A 141 9.85 4.39 10.26
C ILE A 141 11.33 4.68 10.03
N HIS A 142 11.64 5.46 8.98
CA HIS A 142 13.03 5.80 8.67
C HIS A 142 13.69 6.61 9.80
N PHE A 143 12.98 7.56 10.39
CA PHE A 143 13.47 8.36 11.51
C PHE A 143 13.43 7.63 12.87
N GLY A 144 13.15 6.33 12.88
CA GLY A 144 13.27 5.49 14.07
C GLY A 144 12.04 5.48 14.98
N ASN A 145 10.89 5.99 14.53
CA ASN A 145 9.66 5.83 15.29
C ASN A 145 9.25 4.35 15.33
N ALA A 146 8.74 3.91 16.49
CA ALA A 146 8.24 2.55 16.62
C ALA A 146 7.09 2.28 15.65
N ALA A 147 7.20 1.18 14.92
CA ALA A 147 6.18 0.77 13.96
C ALA A 147 6.08 -0.76 13.87
N ALA A 148 4.95 -1.22 13.37
CA ALA A 148 4.69 -2.63 13.15
C ALA A 148 4.13 -2.88 11.75
N ALA A 149 4.56 -4.00 11.15
CA ALA A 149 4.08 -4.47 9.85
C ALA A 149 3.74 -5.95 9.90
N VAL A 150 3.15 -6.45 8.81
CA VAL A 150 2.88 -7.86 8.60
C VAL A 150 3.56 -8.31 7.32
N ILE A 151 4.36 -9.36 7.40
CA ILE A 151 4.77 -10.15 6.23
C ILE A 151 3.80 -11.31 6.06
N ALA A 152 3.05 -11.31 4.97
CA ALA A 152 2.11 -12.38 4.66
C ALA A 152 2.62 -13.22 3.50
N MET A 153 2.75 -14.53 3.75
CA MET A 153 3.10 -15.56 2.78
C MET A 153 2.22 -16.78 3.04
N VAL A 154 1.81 -17.50 2.00
CA VAL A 154 1.04 -18.73 2.16
C VAL A 154 1.83 -19.77 2.97
N ASP A 155 3.13 -19.90 2.70
CA ASP A 155 4.05 -20.72 3.48
C ASP A 155 4.53 -19.98 4.73
N LYS A 156 4.18 -20.51 5.90
CA LYS A 156 4.57 -19.95 7.20
C LYS A 156 6.08 -19.97 7.44
N LEU A 157 6.81 -20.94 6.92
CA LEU A 157 8.27 -21.02 7.09
C LEU A 157 8.96 -19.91 6.32
N ILE A 158 8.50 -19.65 5.08
CA ILE A 158 9.00 -18.52 4.29
C ILE A 158 8.65 -17.20 4.99
N ALA A 159 7.40 -17.02 5.47
CA ALA A 159 7.02 -15.84 6.25
C ALA A 159 7.94 -15.61 7.46
N THR A 160 8.21 -16.65 8.24
CA THR A 160 9.08 -16.57 9.42
C THR A 160 10.53 -16.22 9.06
N ARG A 161 11.05 -16.77 7.98
CA ARG A 161 12.39 -16.44 7.50
C ARG A 161 12.48 -14.98 7.01
N LEU A 162 11.49 -14.51 6.28
CA LEU A 162 11.42 -13.14 5.80
C LEU A 162 11.18 -12.14 6.94
N GLN A 163 10.49 -12.53 8.00
CA GLN A 163 10.31 -11.70 9.20
C GLN A 163 11.66 -11.20 9.75
N SER A 164 12.68 -12.05 9.81
CA SER A 164 14.00 -11.68 10.29
C SER A 164 14.74 -10.74 9.33
N VAL A 165 14.45 -10.80 8.04
CA VAL A 165 15.04 -9.92 7.02
C VAL A 165 14.49 -8.49 7.14
N PHE A 166 13.18 -8.36 7.36
CA PHE A 166 12.50 -7.07 7.39
C PHE A 166 12.49 -6.40 8.76
N SER A 167 12.57 -7.15 9.87
CA SER A 167 12.57 -6.58 11.22
C SER A 167 13.89 -5.87 11.53
N SER A 168 13.83 -4.64 12.02
CA SER A 168 15.04 -3.88 12.36
C SER A 168 14.73 -2.79 13.38
N GLY A 169 15.47 -2.77 14.49
CA GLY A 169 15.30 -1.78 15.56
C GLY A 169 13.86 -1.76 16.12
N LEU A 170 13.21 -0.61 16.04
CA LEU A 170 11.82 -0.43 16.48
C LEU A 170 10.78 -0.79 15.43
N PHE A 171 11.18 -1.23 14.24
CA PHE A 171 10.29 -1.75 13.21
C PHE A 171 10.09 -3.25 13.39
N ARG A 172 8.94 -3.62 13.95
CA ARG A 172 8.56 -5.01 14.21
C ARG A 172 7.70 -5.57 13.08
N VAL A 173 8.05 -6.76 12.60
CA VAL A 173 7.31 -7.45 11.56
C VAL A 173 6.67 -8.72 12.13
N TYR A 174 5.35 -8.85 11.98
CA TYR A 174 4.57 -10.04 12.36
C TYR A 174 4.32 -10.89 11.12
N THR A 175 4.06 -12.18 11.30
CA THR A 175 3.76 -13.09 10.21
C THR A 175 2.25 -13.31 10.05
N ASN A 176 1.78 -13.52 8.82
CA ASN A 176 0.41 -13.93 8.50
C ASN A 176 0.42 -14.92 7.33
N THR A 177 -0.58 -15.79 7.24
CA THR A 177 -0.77 -16.71 6.10
C THR A 177 -1.91 -16.29 5.17
N ASP A 178 -2.67 -15.27 5.55
CA ASP A 178 -3.74 -14.69 4.73
C ASP A 178 -3.19 -13.56 3.85
N VAL A 179 -2.57 -13.94 2.75
CA VAL A 179 -2.02 -13.00 1.77
C VAL A 179 -3.12 -12.13 1.16
N ILE A 180 -4.28 -12.74 0.83
CA ILE A 180 -5.43 -12.06 0.23
C ILE A 180 -5.92 -10.92 1.14
N GLY A 181 -6.24 -11.25 2.38
CA GLY A 181 -6.73 -10.26 3.34
C GLY A 181 -5.72 -9.14 3.62
N CYS A 182 -4.41 -9.47 3.68
CA CYS A 182 -3.35 -8.50 3.90
C CYS A 182 -3.19 -7.53 2.72
N GLU A 183 -3.26 -8.00 1.47
CA GLU A 183 -3.22 -7.14 0.28
C GLU A 183 -4.45 -6.24 0.19
N LEU A 184 -5.65 -6.83 0.35
CA LEU A 184 -6.91 -6.10 0.25
C LEU A 184 -7.05 -5.04 1.34
N GLY A 185 -6.68 -5.37 2.59
CA GLY A 185 -6.67 -4.39 3.68
C GLY A 185 -5.83 -3.15 3.32
N GLY A 186 -4.62 -3.35 2.80
CA GLY A 186 -3.75 -2.26 2.36
C GLY A 186 -4.24 -1.49 1.14
N ALA A 187 -4.88 -2.16 0.18
CA ALA A 187 -5.38 -1.54 -1.05
C ALA A 187 -6.67 -0.74 -0.83
N LEU A 188 -7.66 -1.35 -0.16
CA LEU A 188 -8.99 -0.80 -0.03
C LEU A 188 -9.07 0.38 0.94
N LYS A 189 -8.26 0.40 2.02
CA LYS A 189 -8.24 1.48 3.01
C LYS A 189 -8.03 2.89 2.42
N ASN A 190 -7.36 2.98 1.28
CA ASN A 190 -7.00 4.26 0.67
C ASN A 190 -8.23 5.08 0.27
N ILE A 191 -9.35 4.44 -0.07
CA ILE A 191 -10.62 5.12 -0.38
C ILE A 191 -11.21 5.72 0.90
N ILE A 192 -11.17 4.96 2.00
CA ILE A 192 -11.69 5.45 3.29
C ILE A 192 -10.84 6.61 3.81
N ALA A 193 -9.53 6.60 3.52
CA ALA A 193 -8.68 7.75 3.83
C ALA A 193 -9.05 9.00 3.02
N ILE A 194 -9.50 8.85 1.78
CA ILE A 194 -10.06 9.98 1.01
C ILE A 194 -11.36 10.46 1.68
N ALA A 195 -12.25 9.53 2.06
CA ALA A 195 -13.52 9.86 2.73
C ALA A 195 -13.30 10.64 4.04
N THR A 196 -12.37 10.17 4.89
CA THR A 196 -12.03 10.89 6.14
C THR A 196 -11.43 12.26 5.87
N GLY A 197 -10.56 12.35 4.87
CA GLY A 197 -10.01 13.64 4.43
C GLY A 197 -11.10 14.61 3.98
N MET A 198 -12.10 14.15 3.21
CA MET A 198 -13.24 14.98 2.80
C MET A 198 -14.02 15.51 4.01
N GLY A 199 -14.27 14.64 5.00
CA GLY A 199 -14.90 15.03 6.25
C GLY A 199 -14.14 16.11 7.01
N ASP A 200 -12.82 15.91 7.14
CA ASP A 200 -11.93 16.88 7.81
C ASP A 200 -11.87 18.22 7.07
N GLY A 201 -11.76 18.19 5.74
CA GLY A 201 -11.77 19.39 4.91
C GLY A 201 -13.09 20.18 4.99
N ALA A 202 -14.21 19.47 5.15
CA ALA A 202 -15.55 20.04 5.35
C ALA A 202 -15.85 20.42 6.82
N ASN A 203 -14.90 20.25 7.75
CA ASN A 203 -15.04 20.48 9.19
C ASN A 203 -16.16 19.63 9.84
N ALA A 204 -16.31 18.36 9.45
CA ALA A 204 -17.38 17.49 9.93
C ALA A 204 -17.19 16.97 11.37
N GLY A 205 -15.99 17.13 11.95
CA GLY A 205 -15.67 16.79 13.34
C GLY A 205 -15.29 15.32 13.59
N ASP A 206 -14.83 15.05 14.83
CA ASP A 206 -14.22 13.76 15.20
C ASP A 206 -15.23 12.60 15.23
N ASN A 207 -16.48 12.84 15.61
CA ASN A 207 -17.52 11.80 15.59
C ASN A 207 -17.77 11.30 14.16
N THR A 208 -17.82 12.20 13.19
CA THR A 208 -17.96 11.84 11.77
C THR A 208 -16.76 11.07 11.28
N ARG A 209 -15.54 11.51 11.63
CA ARG A 209 -14.31 10.77 11.31
C ARG A 209 -14.33 9.35 11.88
N ALA A 210 -14.69 9.19 13.15
CA ALA A 210 -14.81 7.88 13.79
C ALA A 210 -15.84 6.98 13.10
N ALA A 211 -17.01 7.54 12.75
CA ALA A 211 -18.06 6.81 12.02
C ALA A 211 -17.57 6.35 10.63
N ILE A 212 -16.93 7.25 9.86
CA ILE A 212 -16.37 6.91 8.52
C ILE A 212 -15.32 5.79 8.64
N ILE A 213 -14.42 5.86 9.61
CA ILE A 213 -13.38 4.81 9.81
C ILE A 213 -14.05 3.48 10.17
N THR A 214 -14.97 3.46 11.10
CA THR A 214 -15.64 2.23 11.58
C THR A 214 -16.49 1.59 10.49
N ARG A 215 -17.33 2.38 9.81
CA ARG A 215 -18.19 1.89 8.72
C ARG A 215 -17.35 1.51 7.49
N GLY A 216 -16.32 2.30 7.20
CA GLY A 216 -15.34 2.00 6.15
C GLY A 216 -14.62 0.66 6.38
N LEU A 217 -14.18 0.38 7.62
CA LEU A 217 -13.61 -0.93 7.96
C LEU A 217 -14.60 -2.06 7.72
N SER A 218 -15.88 -1.86 8.02
CA SER A 218 -16.93 -2.85 7.73
C SER A 218 -17.08 -3.11 6.23
N GLU A 219 -17.08 -2.07 5.39
CA GLU A 219 -17.11 -2.22 3.93
C GLU A 219 -15.90 -3.01 3.41
N LEU A 220 -14.68 -2.62 3.85
CA LEU A 220 -13.44 -3.29 3.45
C LEU A 220 -13.46 -4.77 3.85
N THR A 221 -13.97 -5.07 5.04
CA THR A 221 -14.04 -6.44 5.56
C THR A 221 -15.01 -7.28 4.75
N ARG A 222 -16.20 -6.74 4.40
CA ARG A 222 -17.18 -7.45 3.57
C ARG A 222 -16.61 -7.83 2.20
N LEU A 223 -16.09 -6.83 1.47
CA LEU A 223 -15.49 -7.08 0.16
C LEU A 223 -14.29 -8.02 0.28
N GLY A 224 -13.44 -7.80 1.28
CA GLY A 224 -12.26 -8.61 1.49
C GLY A 224 -12.57 -10.08 1.79
N ILE A 225 -13.63 -10.36 2.56
CA ILE A 225 -14.11 -11.74 2.82
C ILE A 225 -14.70 -12.35 1.54
N ALA A 226 -15.51 -11.59 0.80
CA ALA A 226 -16.08 -12.05 -0.47
C ALA A 226 -15.00 -12.44 -1.49
N MET A 227 -13.84 -11.75 -1.45
CA MET A 227 -12.67 -12.05 -2.27
C MET A 227 -11.75 -13.13 -1.69
N GLY A 228 -12.11 -13.78 -0.56
CA GLY A 228 -11.36 -14.89 0.03
C GLY A 228 -10.40 -14.52 1.17
N GLY A 229 -10.40 -13.30 1.64
CA GLY A 229 -9.65 -12.88 2.83
C GLY A 229 -10.34 -13.33 4.14
N LYS A 230 -9.59 -13.33 5.24
CA LYS A 230 -10.07 -13.75 6.55
C LYS A 230 -10.46 -12.54 7.41
N GLN A 231 -11.64 -12.55 8.03
CA GLN A 231 -12.14 -11.48 8.89
C GLN A 231 -11.11 -10.97 9.93
N ARG A 232 -10.38 -11.87 10.57
CA ARG A 232 -9.37 -11.53 11.58
C ARG A 232 -8.23 -10.67 11.03
N THR A 233 -7.90 -10.81 9.76
CA THR A 233 -6.84 -10.03 9.11
C THR A 233 -7.23 -8.55 9.04
N PHE A 234 -8.49 -8.25 8.75
CA PHE A 234 -9.00 -6.87 8.69
C PHE A 234 -9.07 -6.18 10.05
N ALA A 235 -9.23 -6.94 11.15
CA ALA A 235 -9.14 -6.42 12.52
C ALA A 235 -7.68 -6.22 13.00
N GLY A 236 -6.69 -6.65 12.23
CA GLY A 236 -5.26 -6.59 12.57
C GLY A 236 -4.52 -5.39 11.97
N LEU A 237 -3.17 -5.49 11.99
CA LEU A 237 -2.27 -4.43 11.49
C LEU A 237 -2.48 -4.13 9.99
N ALA A 238 -2.73 -5.16 9.16
CA ALA A 238 -2.91 -5.01 7.73
C ALA A 238 -4.27 -4.36 7.33
N GLY A 239 -5.26 -4.43 8.21
CA GLY A 239 -6.58 -3.81 8.04
C GLY A 239 -6.75 -2.57 8.91
N MET A 240 -7.33 -2.73 10.11
CA MET A 240 -7.63 -1.64 11.05
C MET A 240 -6.39 -0.78 11.36
N GLY A 241 -5.23 -1.40 11.63
CA GLY A 241 -4.02 -0.65 11.98
C GLY A 241 -3.58 0.30 10.88
N ASP A 242 -3.52 -0.19 9.64
CA ASP A 242 -3.13 0.63 8.47
C ASP A 242 -4.22 1.65 8.11
N LEU A 243 -5.49 1.29 8.27
CA LEU A 243 -6.62 2.19 8.07
C LEU A 243 -6.56 3.38 9.02
N VAL A 244 -6.47 3.15 10.33
CA VAL A 244 -6.41 4.20 11.35
C VAL A 244 -5.20 5.12 11.11
N ALA A 245 -4.00 4.55 10.91
CA ALA A 245 -2.81 5.33 10.64
C ALA A 245 -2.94 6.21 9.38
N THR A 246 -3.59 5.69 8.34
CA THR A 246 -3.75 6.43 7.07
C THR A 246 -4.83 7.50 7.16
N CYS A 247 -5.92 7.25 7.85
CA CYS A 247 -7.03 8.19 8.02
C CYS A 247 -6.71 9.34 8.99
N SER A 248 -5.86 9.09 10.00
CA SER A 248 -5.54 10.09 11.03
C SER A 248 -4.27 10.90 10.74
N SER A 249 -3.52 10.55 9.70
CA SER A 249 -2.24 11.22 9.41
C SER A 249 -2.37 12.27 8.34
N SER A 250 -1.95 13.49 8.65
CA SER A 250 -1.78 14.57 7.65
C SER A 250 -0.70 14.26 6.59
N LYS A 251 0.17 13.26 6.85
CA LYS A 251 1.17 12.77 5.90
C LYS A 251 0.59 11.77 4.89
N SER A 252 -0.67 11.35 5.05
CA SER A 252 -1.36 10.47 4.12
C SER A 252 -1.75 11.23 2.86
N ARG A 253 -1.21 10.80 1.72
CA ARG A 253 -1.55 11.37 0.40
C ARG A 253 -3.03 11.26 0.07
N ASN A 254 -3.65 10.12 0.41
CA ASN A 254 -5.07 9.90 0.17
C ASN A 254 -5.94 10.80 1.06
N HIS A 255 -5.59 10.93 2.35
CA HIS A 255 -6.24 11.87 3.25
C HIS A 255 -6.10 13.31 2.74
N HIS A 256 -4.91 13.70 2.26
CA HIS A 256 -4.67 15.02 1.70
C HIS A 256 -5.56 15.32 0.48
N VAL A 257 -5.70 14.36 -0.46
CA VAL A 257 -6.64 14.50 -1.60
C VAL A 257 -8.05 14.76 -1.08
N GLY A 258 -8.54 13.93 -0.15
CA GLY A 258 -9.86 14.11 0.45
C GLY A 258 -10.02 15.47 1.11
N PHE A 259 -9.02 15.90 1.90
CA PHE A 259 -9.03 17.20 2.59
C PHE A 259 -9.18 18.37 1.62
N GLN A 260 -8.43 18.37 0.52
CA GLN A 260 -8.52 19.42 -0.50
C GLN A 260 -9.87 19.39 -1.24
N LEU A 261 -10.43 18.20 -1.53
CA LEU A 261 -11.79 18.06 -2.07
C LEU A 261 -12.83 18.62 -1.10
N GLY A 262 -12.71 18.34 0.22
CA GLY A 262 -13.56 18.90 1.27
C GLY A 262 -13.47 20.42 1.38
N ARG A 263 -12.35 21.01 0.97
CA ARG A 263 -12.15 22.48 0.88
C ARG A 263 -12.62 23.08 -0.46
N GLY A 264 -13.20 22.27 -1.34
CA GLY A 264 -13.79 22.71 -2.60
C GLY A 264 -12.85 22.79 -3.79
N LYS A 265 -11.60 22.27 -3.70
CA LYS A 265 -10.72 22.15 -4.87
C LYS A 265 -11.19 21.01 -5.79
N SER A 266 -10.99 21.17 -7.10
CA SER A 266 -11.22 20.08 -8.06
C SER A 266 -10.12 19.02 -7.97
N LEU A 267 -10.46 17.77 -8.33
CA LEU A 267 -9.50 16.67 -8.37
C LEU A 267 -8.32 16.99 -9.31
N GLU A 268 -8.57 17.64 -10.44
CA GLU A 268 -7.55 18.02 -11.41
C GLU A 268 -6.53 18.99 -10.80
N GLN A 269 -7.01 20.03 -10.10
CA GLN A 269 -6.13 20.98 -9.39
C GLN A 269 -5.26 20.27 -8.36
N ILE A 270 -5.85 19.35 -7.58
CA ILE A 270 -5.14 18.61 -6.53
C ILE A 270 -4.04 17.72 -7.14
N ILE A 271 -4.34 16.99 -8.22
CA ILE A 271 -3.37 16.10 -8.88
C ILE A 271 -2.20 16.89 -9.46
N ASN A 272 -2.47 18.06 -10.04
CA ASN A 272 -1.42 18.91 -10.63
C ASN A 272 -0.47 19.52 -9.56
N GLU A 273 -0.96 19.73 -8.34
CA GLU A 273 -0.16 20.22 -7.21
C GLU A 273 0.66 19.10 -6.51
N MET A 274 0.35 17.82 -6.79
CA MET A 274 0.99 16.69 -6.10
C MET A 274 2.20 16.15 -6.85
N ASN A 275 3.31 15.95 -6.14
CA ASN A 275 4.52 15.31 -6.68
C ASN A 275 4.46 13.77 -6.66
N GLU A 276 3.54 13.18 -5.94
CA GLU A 276 3.43 11.74 -5.73
C GLU A 276 1.98 11.26 -5.94
N VAL A 277 1.84 10.01 -6.42
CA VAL A 277 0.53 9.41 -6.71
C VAL A 277 -0.25 9.10 -5.44
N ALA A 278 -1.54 9.49 -5.39
CA ALA A 278 -2.51 9.01 -4.42
C ALA A 278 -3.21 7.75 -5.01
N GLU A 279 -2.78 6.56 -4.59
CA GLU A 279 -3.28 5.30 -5.17
C GLU A 279 -4.79 5.11 -4.96
N GLY A 280 -5.36 5.67 -3.88
CA GLY A 280 -6.79 5.59 -3.58
C GLY A 280 -7.68 6.19 -4.66
N VAL A 281 -7.23 7.24 -5.34
CA VAL A 281 -7.97 7.83 -6.47
C VAL A 281 -8.19 6.78 -7.56
N LYS A 282 -7.11 6.10 -7.99
CA LYS A 282 -7.18 5.07 -9.02
C LYS A 282 -7.92 3.81 -8.53
N THR A 283 -7.69 3.41 -7.28
CA THR A 283 -8.29 2.22 -6.68
C THR A 283 -9.81 2.36 -6.51
N ALA A 284 -10.34 3.57 -6.32
CA ALA A 284 -11.78 3.81 -6.13
C ALA A 284 -12.62 3.24 -7.26
N LYS A 285 -12.18 3.40 -8.52
CA LYS A 285 -12.87 2.83 -9.67
C LYS A 285 -12.92 1.30 -9.63
N VAL A 286 -11.76 0.68 -9.38
CA VAL A 286 -11.64 -0.79 -9.31
C VAL A 286 -12.50 -1.36 -8.18
N VAL A 287 -12.53 -0.70 -7.03
CA VAL A 287 -13.28 -1.18 -5.86
C VAL A 287 -14.79 -1.17 -6.11
N VAL A 288 -15.33 -0.11 -6.73
CA VAL A 288 -16.76 -0.04 -7.08
C VAL A 288 -17.13 -1.13 -8.10
N GLU A 289 -16.24 -1.43 -9.04
CA GLU A 289 -16.46 -2.53 -9.99
C GLU A 289 -16.40 -3.89 -9.30
N LEU A 290 -15.42 -4.13 -8.41
CA LEU A 290 -15.32 -5.37 -7.63
C LEU A 290 -16.52 -5.55 -6.69
N ALA A 291 -17.00 -4.47 -6.05
CA ALA A 291 -18.20 -4.52 -5.23
C ALA A 291 -19.42 -5.04 -6.02
N LYS A 292 -19.56 -4.62 -7.28
CA LYS A 292 -20.61 -5.14 -8.18
C LYS A 292 -20.36 -6.60 -8.55
N ASP A 293 -19.12 -6.95 -8.94
CA ASP A 293 -18.77 -8.32 -9.35
C ASP A 293 -19.01 -9.35 -8.22
N TYR A 294 -18.76 -8.95 -6.97
CA TYR A 294 -18.94 -9.79 -5.77
C TYR A 294 -20.28 -9.58 -5.06
N ASN A 295 -21.17 -8.74 -5.60
CA ASN A 295 -22.45 -8.39 -5.00
C ASN A 295 -22.34 -7.93 -3.54
N VAL A 296 -21.40 -7.03 -3.28
CA VAL A 296 -21.13 -6.44 -1.94
C VAL A 296 -21.55 -5.00 -1.92
N ASP A 297 -22.32 -4.62 -0.92
CA ASP A 297 -22.74 -3.23 -0.74
C ASP A 297 -21.63 -2.41 -0.05
N MET A 298 -21.24 -1.29 -0.70
CA MET A 298 -20.14 -0.41 -0.28
C MET A 298 -20.53 1.07 -0.42
N PRO A 299 -21.48 1.56 0.39
CA PRO A 299 -22.04 2.91 0.24
C PRO A 299 -21.00 4.02 0.34
N ILE A 300 -20.05 3.97 1.28
CA ILE A 300 -19.00 5.00 1.40
C ILE A 300 -18.15 5.02 0.14
N SER A 301 -17.68 3.85 -0.31
CA SER A 301 -16.83 3.73 -1.50
C SER A 301 -17.55 4.21 -2.76
N GLN A 302 -18.85 3.96 -2.89
CA GLN A 302 -19.68 4.43 -4.00
C GLN A 302 -19.81 5.96 -4.02
N GLU A 303 -20.10 6.58 -2.86
CA GLU A 303 -20.21 8.04 -2.77
C GLU A 303 -18.87 8.73 -3.05
N ILE A 304 -17.75 8.17 -2.58
CA ILE A 304 -16.42 8.68 -2.91
C ILE A 304 -16.13 8.58 -4.41
N TYR A 305 -16.51 7.48 -5.05
CA TYR A 305 -16.38 7.33 -6.50
C TYR A 305 -17.16 8.42 -7.26
N LYS A 306 -18.39 8.75 -6.85
CA LYS A 306 -19.20 9.82 -7.45
C LYS A 306 -18.53 11.18 -7.35
N VAL A 307 -17.91 11.48 -6.19
CA VAL A 307 -17.14 12.72 -6.02
C VAL A 307 -15.91 12.76 -6.93
N LEU A 308 -15.19 11.66 -7.05
CA LEU A 308 -13.95 11.61 -7.82
C LEU A 308 -14.19 11.63 -9.34
N TYR A 309 -15.31 11.04 -9.82
CA TYR A 309 -15.46 10.72 -11.24
C TYR A 309 -16.79 11.17 -11.87
N GLU A 310 -17.82 11.48 -11.08
CA GLU A 310 -19.17 11.83 -11.58
C GLU A 310 -19.55 13.29 -11.29
N GLY A 311 -18.62 14.07 -10.74
CA GLY A 311 -18.83 15.51 -10.51
C GLY A 311 -19.70 15.85 -9.28
N ASN A 312 -19.99 14.89 -8.43
CA ASN A 312 -20.69 15.14 -7.18
C ASN A 312 -19.83 15.99 -6.24
N THR A 313 -20.47 16.82 -5.42
CA THR A 313 -19.77 17.55 -4.35
C THR A 313 -19.62 16.66 -3.11
N VAL A 314 -18.70 17.04 -2.21
CA VAL A 314 -18.55 16.38 -0.90
C VAL A 314 -19.86 16.44 -0.10
N ASN A 315 -20.62 17.54 -0.21
CA ASN A 315 -21.93 17.68 0.44
C ASN A 315 -22.96 16.69 -0.13
N ASP A 316 -22.93 16.44 -1.46
CA ASP A 316 -23.81 15.44 -2.08
C ASP A 316 -23.50 14.03 -1.59
N ALA A 317 -22.22 13.70 -1.42
CA ALA A 317 -21.80 12.43 -0.84
C ALA A 317 -22.31 12.23 0.60
N PHE A 318 -22.20 13.25 1.47
CA PHE A 318 -22.78 13.18 2.81
C PHE A 318 -24.29 12.98 2.78
N LYS A 319 -25.02 13.72 1.92
CA LYS A 319 -26.47 13.53 1.75
C LYS A 319 -26.80 12.15 1.17
N GLY A 320 -25.95 11.63 0.28
CA GLY A 320 -26.06 10.27 -0.26
C GLY A 320 -26.02 9.23 0.85
N LEU A 321 -25.02 9.30 1.73
CA LEU A 321 -24.87 8.37 2.85
C LEU A 321 -26.07 8.40 3.83
N LEU A 322 -26.68 9.55 4.05
CA LEU A 322 -27.86 9.69 4.92
C LEU A 322 -29.14 9.05 4.34
N ARG A 323 -29.16 8.67 3.06
CA ARG A 323 -30.31 8.00 2.43
C ARG A 323 -30.28 6.48 2.61
N TYR A 324 -29.16 5.90 3.02
CA TYR A 324 -29.09 4.49 3.34
C TYR A 324 -29.87 4.21 4.64
N GLU A 325 -30.68 3.15 4.61
CA GLU A 325 -31.43 2.74 5.80
C GLU A 325 -30.48 2.36 6.94
N VAL A 326 -30.81 2.82 8.14
CA VAL A 326 -30.05 2.49 9.34
C VAL A 326 -30.53 1.12 9.85
N GLY A 327 -29.72 0.10 9.64
CA GLY A 327 -29.96 -1.25 10.12
C GLY A 327 -29.30 -1.55 11.47
N SER A 328 -29.19 -2.83 11.80
CA SER A 328 -28.42 -3.29 12.96
C SER A 328 -26.93 -2.97 12.77
N GLU A 329 -26.20 -2.64 13.85
CA GLU A 329 -24.74 -2.42 13.78
C GLU A 329 -23.97 -3.61 13.20
N LYS A 330 -24.52 -4.83 13.34
CA LYS A 330 -23.93 -6.08 12.83
C LYS A 330 -24.26 -6.35 11.36
N GLU A 331 -25.27 -5.70 10.84
CA GLU A 331 -25.71 -5.80 9.46
C GLU A 331 -25.13 -4.66 8.62
N PRO A 332 -24.79 -4.91 7.35
CA PRO A 332 -24.44 -3.84 6.44
C PRO A 332 -25.68 -2.93 6.26
N GLY A 333 -25.59 -1.72 6.73
CA GLY A 333 -26.57 -0.68 6.44
C GLY A 333 -26.10 0.11 5.25
#